data_4a525813805bf302717f7b86a0e76576
#
_entry.id   4a525813805bf302717f7b86a0e76576
#
_cell.length_a   1.000
_cell.length_b   1.000
_cell.length_c   1.000
_cell.angle_alpha   90.00
_cell.angle_beta   90.00
_cell.angle_gamma   90.00
#
_symmetry.space_group_name_H-M   'P 1'
#
loop_
_entity.id
_entity.type
_entity.pdbx_description
1 polymer ?
#
loop_
_entity_poly.entity_id
_entity_poly.type
_entity_poly.pdbx_seq_one_letter_code
_entity_poly.pdbx_strand_id
1 'polypeptide(L)'
;MNECFLGLDIGTGSSKAAIVDIEGNVLCQASVPHEMSMPRPGWYEQDADRIWWGDFLLLCRKLLGDLQQPKESIKGVAVSTIGPCVLPIDEAGTPLRPGILYGIDTRAEKEIREIEEKLGKEVIFAKTGQDLSSQSCCPKILWIRKNEPEVWEKTSKILTASGYLVYKLTGRYTLDIYSAIGYAPVFDLEKRTWDPSLAGFITEMEKFPELLWSGQVAGELTQKAAELTGLPPGVPVVTGTIDAASEALGTGVEKNGDMMMMYGSSNFFILKTESLRPVHSFWASNFLEPGSFVLTGGMSTVGSLFKWLGETFPGRSVAEWENLALESSPGAGGITSLPYFAGERTPLQDPAAKGVFFGMSLASTAGDVYRSLQEAVGYGIRHNIEEMEKAGARADRIMAIGGASESRQLMQIITDITGCTQNLPRQKLGACYGDAFLAAVGGNYFDSIDEISRWVRLEEEITPHETSKAIYDEGYERYRELYNSTRHLLSQPRGETGID
;
A
#
# COMPACT_ATOMS: atom_id res chain seq x y z
N MET A 1 25.17 16.78 -19.67
CA MET A 1 24.98 15.82 -18.57
C MET A 1 23.51 15.83 -18.27
N ASN A 2 22.84 14.69 -18.35
CA ASN A 2 21.43 14.62 -18.04
C ASN A 2 21.25 14.68 -16.52
N GLU A 3 20.37 15.54 -16.08
CA GLU A 3 19.97 15.63 -14.67
C GLU A 3 19.22 14.36 -14.28
N CYS A 4 19.41 13.92 -13.05
CA CYS A 4 18.80 12.70 -12.55
C CYS A 4 18.35 12.83 -11.10
N PHE A 5 17.53 11.90 -10.65
CA PHE A 5 16.83 11.93 -9.37
C PHE A 5 16.95 10.57 -8.68
N LEU A 6 17.19 10.59 -7.39
CA LEU A 6 17.25 9.39 -6.55
C LEU A 6 15.91 9.15 -5.89
N GLY A 7 15.31 8.00 -6.18
CA GLY A 7 14.17 7.47 -5.46
C GLY A 7 14.56 6.23 -4.67
N LEU A 8 14.09 6.13 -3.42
CA LEU A 8 14.42 5.03 -2.53
C LEU A 8 13.21 4.61 -1.70
N ASP A 9 12.93 3.32 -1.69
CA ASP A 9 11.82 2.69 -0.98
C ASP A 9 12.35 1.69 0.06
N ILE A 10 11.89 1.84 1.32
CA ILE A 10 12.12 0.88 2.40
C ILE A 10 10.86 0.04 2.57
N GLY A 11 10.85 -1.15 2.01
CA GLY A 11 9.71 -2.07 2.10
C GLY A 11 9.72 -2.94 3.36
N THR A 12 8.81 -3.91 3.38
CA THR A 12 8.66 -4.86 4.52
C THR A 12 9.79 -5.88 4.59
N GLY A 13 10.24 -6.40 3.45
CA GLY A 13 11.26 -7.46 3.38
C GLY A 13 12.46 -7.12 2.52
N SER A 14 12.48 -5.94 1.92
CA SER A 14 13.62 -5.43 1.15
C SER A 14 13.53 -3.93 0.96
N SER A 15 14.67 -3.29 0.84
CA SER A 15 14.79 -1.90 0.39
C SER A 15 15.21 -1.88 -1.07
N LYS A 16 14.70 -0.89 -1.84
CA LYS A 16 14.99 -0.72 -3.26
C LYS A 16 15.31 0.74 -3.54
N ALA A 17 16.13 0.99 -4.53
CA ALA A 17 16.42 2.35 -4.98
C ALA A 17 16.76 2.39 -6.47
N ALA A 18 16.48 3.53 -7.09
CA ALA A 18 16.83 3.80 -8.47
C ALA A 18 17.30 5.25 -8.66
N ILE A 19 18.19 5.45 -9.62
CA ILE A 19 18.49 6.77 -10.17
C ILE A 19 17.88 6.83 -11.56
N VAL A 20 17.03 7.83 -11.77
CA VAL A 20 16.25 8.02 -13.00
C VAL A 20 16.57 9.37 -13.59
N ASP A 21 16.77 9.44 -14.93
CA ASP A 21 17.03 10.70 -15.61
C ASP A 21 15.75 11.51 -15.86
N ILE A 22 15.91 12.73 -16.37
CA ILE A 22 14.78 13.64 -16.64
C ILE A 22 13.79 13.12 -17.69
N GLU A 23 14.20 12.17 -18.53
CA GLU A 23 13.36 11.51 -19.52
C GLU A 23 12.66 10.25 -18.98
N GLY A 24 12.91 9.87 -17.71
CA GLY A 24 12.33 8.69 -17.08
C GLY A 24 13.10 7.39 -17.34
N ASN A 25 14.32 7.45 -17.88
CA ASN A 25 15.14 6.27 -18.07
C ASN A 25 15.85 5.91 -16.77
N VAL A 26 15.81 4.63 -16.39
CA VAL A 26 16.53 4.12 -15.23
C VAL A 26 18.01 3.99 -15.55
N LEU A 27 18.85 4.79 -14.91
CA LEU A 27 20.28 4.78 -15.09
C LEU A 27 20.95 3.65 -14.30
N CYS A 28 20.52 3.43 -13.08
CA CYS A 28 20.91 2.31 -12.24
C CYS A 28 19.88 2.02 -11.16
N GLN A 29 19.86 0.79 -10.67
CA GLN A 29 18.96 0.33 -9.62
C GLN A 29 19.68 -0.65 -8.69
N ALA A 30 19.23 -0.72 -7.44
CA ALA A 30 19.76 -1.67 -6.47
C ALA A 30 18.67 -2.12 -5.48
N SER A 31 18.88 -3.28 -4.87
CA SER A 31 18.05 -3.77 -3.78
C SER A 31 18.89 -4.39 -2.67
N VAL A 32 18.30 -4.41 -1.47
CA VAL A 32 18.86 -5.01 -0.26
C VAL A 32 17.76 -5.76 0.46
N PRO A 33 17.86 -7.08 0.62
CA PRO A 33 16.89 -7.82 1.43
C PRO A 33 17.14 -7.58 2.92
N HIS A 34 16.06 -7.59 3.69
CA HIS A 34 16.11 -7.56 5.16
C HIS A 34 14.95 -8.31 5.77
N GLU A 35 14.98 -8.53 7.07
CA GLU A 35 13.95 -9.23 7.81
C GLU A 35 13.27 -8.31 8.83
N MET A 36 11.98 -8.57 9.06
CA MET A 36 11.25 -7.98 10.17
C MET A 36 11.55 -8.72 11.46
N SER A 37 11.54 -8.02 12.59
CA SER A 37 11.51 -8.63 13.91
C SER A 37 10.06 -8.90 14.34
N MET A 38 9.81 -10.07 14.91
CA MET A 38 8.56 -10.44 15.54
C MET A 38 8.84 -10.83 17.01
N PRO A 39 9.03 -9.86 17.92
CA PRO A 39 9.40 -10.14 19.31
C PRO A 39 8.32 -10.90 20.09
N ARG A 40 7.06 -10.80 19.66
CA ARG A 40 5.90 -11.57 20.16
C ARG A 40 4.91 -11.81 19.04
N PRO A 41 4.05 -12.84 19.11
CA PRO A 41 2.99 -13.02 18.13
C PRO A 41 2.15 -11.74 17.95
N GLY A 42 1.99 -11.29 16.70
CA GLY A 42 1.26 -10.07 16.34
C GLY A 42 2.01 -8.74 16.57
N TRP A 43 3.27 -8.78 17.02
CA TRP A 43 4.12 -7.61 17.15
C TRP A 43 5.18 -7.61 16.06
N TYR A 44 5.25 -6.54 15.29
CA TYR A 44 6.17 -6.42 14.16
C TYR A 44 6.96 -5.12 14.24
N GLU A 45 8.28 -5.25 14.16
CA GLU A 45 9.21 -4.14 14.37
C GLU A 45 10.35 -4.17 13.36
N GLN A 46 10.89 -2.98 13.08
CA GLN A 46 12.16 -2.82 12.35
C GLN A 46 13.07 -1.85 13.09
N ASP A 47 14.37 -2.14 13.06
CA ASP A 47 15.41 -1.27 13.62
C ASP A 47 15.69 -0.12 12.64
N ALA A 48 15.42 1.12 13.09
CA ALA A 48 15.50 2.30 12.25
C ALA A 48 16.93 2.64 11.82
N ASP A 49 17.92 2.47 12.69
CA ASP A 49 19.32 2.74 12.32
C ASP A 49 19.93 1.64 11.45
N ARG A 50 19.65 0.37 11.79
CA ARG A 50 20.22 -0.78 11.07
C ARG A 50 19.54 -1.02 9.72
N ILE A 51 18.19 -0.97 9.67
CA ILE A 51 17.43 -1.28 8.45
C ILE A 51 17.20 0.00 7.67
N TRP A 52 16.43 0.96 8.19
CA TRP A 52 16.03 2.11 7.39
C TRP A 52 17.24 2.96 6.96
N TRP A 53 18.05 3.40 7.92
CA TRP A 53 19.23 4.21 7.62
C TRP A 53 20.39 3.38 7.03
N GLY A 54 20.60 2.18 7.55
CA GLY A 54 21.66 1.28 7.07
C GLY A 54 21.48 0.87 5.62
N ASP A 55 20.26 0.47 5.24
CA ASP A 55 19.92 0.12 3.85
C ASP A 55 20.00 1.34 2.93
N PHE A 56 19.55 2.53 3.41
CA PHE A 56 19.71 3.78 2.66
C PHE A 56 21.18 4.01 2.29
N LEU A 57 22.07 3.93 3.27
CA LEU A 57 23.52 4.10 3.03
C LEU A 57 24.10 3.05 2.07
N LEU A 58 23.68 1.80 2.22
CA LEU A 58 24.15 0.71 1.37
C LEU A 58 23.66 0.87 -0.08
N LEU A 59 22.41 1.26 -0.26
CA LEU A 59 21.82 1.52 -1.58
C LEU A 59 22.50 2.72 -2.26
N CYS A 60 22.72 3.83 -1.55
CA CYS A 60 23.47 4.97 -2.10
C CYS A 60 24.87 4.54 -2.57
N ARG A 61 25.58 3.74 -1.78
CA ARG A 61 26.92 3.25 -2.17
C ARG A 61 26.88 2.40 -3.43
N LYS A 62 25.89 1.49 -3.54
CA LYS A 62 25.74 0.63 -4.74
C LYS A 62 25.42 1.49 -5.96
N LEU A 63 24.41 2.36 -5.86
CA LEU A 63 23.97 3.20 -6.98
C LEU A 63 25.06 4.15 -7.47
N LEU A 64 25.78 4.81 -6.55
CA LEU A 64 26.90 5.70 -6.94
C LEU A 64 28.08 4.94 -7.56
N GLY A 65 28.27 3.67 -7.20
CA GLY A 65 29.27 2.80 -7.83
C GLY A 65 28.89 2.39 -9.26
N ASP A 66 27.61 2.26 -9.54
CA ASP A 66 27.08 1.83 -10.85
C ASP A 66 26.75 3.03 -11.78
N LEU A 67 26.60 4.24 -11.21
CA LEU A 67 26.25 5.44 -11.96
C LEU A 67 27.39 5.85 -12.92
N GLN A 68 27.09 5.89 -14.22
CA GLN A 68 28.07 6.19 -15.28
C GLN A 68 28.27 7.70 -15.54
N GLN A 69 27.69 8.56 -14.70
CA GLN A 69 27.84 10.02 -14.78
C GLN A 69 28.21 10.61 -13.43
N PRO A 70 28.72 11.87 -13.37
CA PRO A 70 29.09 12.51 -12.11
C PRO A 70 27.90 12.56 -11.14
N LYS A 71 28.15 12.30 -9.87
CA LYS A 71 27.14 12.36 -8.81
C LYS A 71 26.43 13.72 -8.70
N GLU A 72 27.10 14.79 -9.12
CA GLU A 72 26.57 16.15 -9.19
C GLU A 72 25.41 16.31 -10.16
N SER A 73 25.17 15.29 -11.02
CA SER A 73 23.95 15.20 -11.85
C SER A 73 22.68 14.87 -11.04
N ILE A 74 22.83 14.33 -9.82
CA ILE A 74 21.69 14.06 -8.93
C ILE A 74 21.16 15.40 -8.41
N LYS A 75 19.91 15.73 -8.74
CA LYS A 75 19.26 17.03 -8.48
C LYS A 75 18.16 16.96 -7.44
N GLY A 76 17.78 15.78 -6.97
CA GLY A 76 16.76 15.60 -5.94
C GLY A 76 16.80 14.20 -5.35
N VAL A 77 16.32 14.09 -4.13
CA VAL A 77 16.17 12.83 -3.38
C VAL A 77 14.77 12.75 -2.81
N ALA A 78 14.12 11.61 -3.00
CA ALA A 78 12.88 11.29 -2.31
C ALA A 78 12.94 9.88 -1.72
N VAL A 79 12.16 9.67 -0.67
CA VAL A 79 12.05 8.39 0.00
C VAL A 79 10.59 8.01 0.19
N SER A 80 10.27 6.76 -0.06
CA SER A 80 9.05 6.14 0.44
C SER A 80 9.40 5.01 1.40
N THR A 81 8.44 4.63 2.21
CA THR A 81 8.61 3.56 3.18
C THR A 81 7.32 2.81 3.43
N ILE A 82 7.45 1.59 3.96
CA ILE A 82 6.30 0.94 4.60
C ILE A 82 5.66 1.89 5.60
N GLY A 83 4.36 1.90 5.66
CA GLY A 83 3.77 2.80 6.64
C GLY A 83 2.26 2.85 6.71
N PRO A 84 1.82 3.70 7.65
CA PRO A 84 2.65 4.49 8.56
C PRO A 84 3.22 3.68 9.72
N CYS A 85 4.47 3.95 10.10
CA CYS A 85 5.15 3.36 11.26
C CYS A 85 5.19 4.34 12.42
N VAL A 86 5.48 3.85 13.64
CA VAL A 86 5.63 4.68 14.85
C VAL A 86 7.01 4.50 15.44
N LEU A 87 7.83 5.56 15.36
CA LEU A 87 9.20 5.61 15.90
C LEU A 87 9.34 6.77 16.88
N PRO A 88 9.42 6.54 18.19
CA PRO A 88 9.80 7.56 19.15
C PRO A 88 11.32 7.81 19.11
N ILE A 89 11.72 9.08 19.08
CA ILE A 89 13.13 9.52 19.11
C ILE A 89 13.34 10.53 20.25
N ASP A 90 14.56 10.61 20.75
CA ASP A 90 14.96 11.59 21.75
C ASP A 90 15.31 12.97 21.14
N GLU A 91 15.74 13.92 21.98
CA GLU A 91 16.15 15.26 21.54
C GLU A 91 17.38 15.26 20.60
N ALA A 92 18.22 14.22 20.69
CA ALA A 92 19.37 14.04 19.80
C ALA A 92 19.00 13.38 18.47
N GLY A 93 17.73 12.97 18.30
CA GLY A 93 17.23 12.24 17.14
C GLY A 93 17.58 10.76 17.14
N THR A 94 17.91 10.20 18.31
CA THR A 94 18.22 8.78 18.47
C THR A 94 16.95 7.98 18.67
N PRO A 95 16.73 6.88 17.92
CA PRO A 95 15.63 5.96 18.18
C PRO A 95 15.66 5.40 19.60
N LEU A 96 14.56 5.50 20.32
CA LEU A 96 14.44 5.01 21.69
C LEU A 96 14.03 3.53 21.76
N ARG A 97 13.56 3.02 20.63
CA ARG A 97 13.19 1.62 20.41
C ARG A 97 13.09 1.34 18.90
N PRO A 98 12.98 0.05 18.48
CA PRO A 98 12.62 -0.26 17.09
C PRO A 98 11.25 0.33 16.71
N GLY A 99 11.09 0.73 15.45
CA GLY A 99 9.84 1.25 14.93
C GLY A 99 8.74 0.19 14.93
N ILE A 100 7.55 0.54 15.45
CA ILE A 100 6.35 -0.30 15.37
C ILE A 100 5.80 -0.18 13.96
N LEU A 101 5.60 -1.32 13.29
CA LEU A 101 5.17 -1.34 11.91
C LEU A 101 3.65 -1.05 11.78
N TYR A 102 3.21 -0.89 10.53
CA TYR A 102 1.84 -0.56 10.12
C TYR A 102 0.81 -1.64 10.52
N GLY A 103 -0.23 -1.85 9.75
CA GLY A 103 -1.40 -2.68 10.03
C GLY A 103 -1.19 -4.15 10.36
N ILE A 104 0.02 -4.69 10.12
CA ILE A 104 0.38 -6.05 10.53
C ILE A 104 0.63 -6.17 12.05
N ASP A 105 0.95 -5.06 12.72
CA ASP A 105 1.15 -5.02 14.16
C ASP A 105 -0.16 -4.78 14.90
N THR A 106 -0.58 -5.74 15.71
CA THR A 106 -1.88 -5.74 16.40
C THR A 106 -1.78 -5.47 17.90
N ARG A 107 -0.60 -5.01 18.42
CA ARG A 107 -0.36 -4.82 19.85
C ARG A 107 -1.31 -3.84 20.54
N ALA A 108 -1.87 -2.88 19.81
CA ALA A 108 -2.63 -1.74 20.34
C ALA A 108 -4.16 -1.91 20.24
N GLU A 109 -4.68 -3.13 20.10
CA GLU A 109 -6.14 -3.37 20.02
C GLU A 109 -6.94 -2.86 21.22
N LYS A 110 -6.34 -2.87 22.41
CA LYS A 110 -6.98 -2.31 23.62
C LYS A 110 -7.08 -0.80 23.56
N GLU A 111 -6.03 -0.16 23.04
CA GLU A 111 -5.95 1.28 22.88
C GLU A 111 -6.89 1.78 21.77
N ILE A 112 -7.13 1.00 20.71
CA ILE A 112 -8.17 1.28 19.71
C ILE A 112 -9.53 1.40 20.42
N ARG A 113 -9.93 0.37 21.18
CA ARG A 113 -11.21 0.35 21.91
C ARG A 113 -11.32 1.52 22.90
N GLU A 114 -10.25 1.81 23.63
CA GLU A 114 -10.25 2.92 24.58
C GLU A 114 -10.42 4.29 23.91
N ILE A 115 -9.79 4.49 22.77
CA ILE A 115 -9.94 5.74 21.99
C ILE A 115 -11.37 5.86 21.48
N GLU A 116 -11.92 4.77 20.94
CA GLU A 116 -13.30 4.71 20.44
C GLU A 116 -14.33 4.95 21.56
N GLU A 117 -14.12 4.38 22.75
CA GLU A 117 -14.99 4.59 23.92
C GLU A 117 -14.96 6.06 24.40
N LYS A 118 -13.80 6.69 24.38
CA LYS A 118 -13.64 8.07 24.85
C LYS A 118 -14.12 9.12 23.87
N LEU A 119 -13.90 8.92 22.57
CA LEU A 119 -14.17 9.92 21.54
C LEU A 119 -15.44 9.65 20.76
N GLY A 120 -15.88 8.39 20.66
CA GLY A 120 -16.98 7.94 19.83
C GLY A 120 -16.54 7.68 18.38
N LYS A 121 -16.95 6.52 17.84
CA LYS A 121 -16.58 6.10 16.45
C LYS A 121 -17.00 7.10 15.40
N GLU A 122 -18.23 7.59 15.49
CA GLU A 122 -18.77 8.56 14.54
C GLU A 122 -18.00 9.89 14.53
N VAL A 123 -17.54 10.34 15.70
CA VAL A 123 -16.73 11.57 15.81
C VAL A 123 -15.37 11.37 15.15
N ILE A 124 -14.76 10.20 15.37
CA ILE A 124 -13.48 9.82 14.75
C ILE A 124 -13.66 9.79 13.23
N PHE A 125 -14.65 9.04 12.74
CA PHE A 125 -14.90 8.92 11.31
C PHE A 125 -15.20 10.27 10.64
N ALA A 126 -16.02 11.11 11.27
CA ALA A 126 -16.35 12.44 10.75
C ALA A 126 -15.12 13.36 10.58
N LYS A 127 -14.08 13.15 11.40
CA LYS A 127 -12.84 13.94 11.37
C LYS A 127 -11.78 13.37 10.43
N THR A 128 -11.66 12.05 10.42
CA THR A 128 -10.54 11.36 9.77
C THR A 128 -10.92 10.63 8.50
N GLY A 129 -12.23 10.47 8.23
CA GLY A 129 -12.73 9.72 7.08
C GLY A 129 -12.48 8.21 7.15
N GLN A 130 -12.10 7.68 8.34
CA GLN A 130 -11.82 6.25 8.52
C GLN A 130 -12.10 5.79 9.94
N ASP A 131 -12.34 4.49 10.07
CA ASP A 131 -12.42 3.81 11.36
C ASP A 131 -11.03 3.49 11.89
N LEU A 132 -10.85 3.43 13.22
CA LEU A 132 -9.58 3.00 13.80
C LEU A 132 -9.34 1.51 13.55
N SER A 133 -8.10 1.18 13.28
CA SER A 133 -7.65 -0.19 13.05
C SER A 133 -6.19 -0.37 13.46
N SER A 134 -5.64 -1.56 13.24
CA SER A 134 -4.20 -1.79 13.38
C SER A 134 -3.32 -0.92 12.48
N GLN A 135 -3.90 -0.30 11.44
CA GLN A 135 -3.21 0.71 10.60
C GLN A 135 -2.97 2.03 11.35
N SER A 136 -3.79 2.35 12.36
CA SER A 136 -3.74 3.64 13.05
C SER A 136 -2.53 3.76 13.96
N CYS A 137 -1.81 4.88 13.86
CA CYS A 137 -0.62 5.18 14.66
C CYS A 137 -0.96 5.61 16.09
N CYS A 138 -2.02 6.42 16.28
CA CYS A 138 -2.35 6.96 17.61
C CYS A 138 -2.63 5.89 18.67
N PRO A 139 -3.30 4.76 18.40
CA PRO A 139 -3.39 3.66 19.35
C PRO A 139 -2.01 3.10 19.75
N LYS A 140 -1.08 2.97 18.80
CA LYS A 140 0.30 2.51 19.07
C LYS A 140 1.10 3.53 19.89
N ILE A 141 0.88 4.81 19.65
CA ILE A 141 1.45 5.90 20.45
C ILE A 141 0.93 5.82 21.91
N LEU A 142 -0.38 5.66 22.07
CA LEU A 142 -0.99 5.50 23.39
C LEU A 142 -0.48 4.22 24.09
N TRP A 143 -0.27 3.14 23.31
CA TRP A 143 0.31 1.90 23.82
C TRP A 143 1.74 2.13 24.37
N ILE A 144 2.62 2.84 23.64
CA ILE A 144 3.98 3.21 24.10
C ILE A 144 3.87 4.01 25.41
N ARG A 145 3.03 5.04 25.43
CA ARG A 145 2.83 5.89 26.61
C ARG A 145 2.48 5.09 27.88
N LYS A 146 1.67 4.02 27.73
CA LYS A 146 1.20 3.20 28.84
C LYS A 146 2.15 2.07 29.21
N ASN A 147 2.76 1.43 28.24
CA ASN A 147 3.49 0.19 28.46
C ASN A 147 5.02 0.38 28.48
N GLU A 148 5.51 1.53 27.97
CA GLU A 148 6.93 1.87 27.94
C GLU A 148 7.15 3.31 28.47
N PRO A 149 6.81 3.61 29.75
CA PRO A 149 6.86 4.98 30.28
C PRO A 149 8.26 5.60 30.22
N GLU A 150 9.32 4.82 30.38
CA GLU A 150 10.70 5.32 30.28
C GLU A 150 11.06 5.75 28.85
N VAL A 151 10.50 5.09 27.83
CA VAL A 151 10.61 5.49 26.42
C VAL A 151 9.82 6.77 26.21
N TRP A 152 8.57 6.80 26.73
CA TRP A 152 7.69 7.95 26.57
C TRP A 152 8.27 9.24 27.15
N GLU A 153 8.81 9.19 28.36
CA GLU A 153 9.42 10.35 29.04
C GLU A 153 10.59 10.96 28.25
N LYS A 154 11.37 10.12 27.54
CA LYS A 154 12.49 10.57 26.71
C LYS A 154 12.08 10.97 25.28
N THR A 155 10.84 10.67 24.89
CA THR A 155 10.38 10.92 23.54
C THR A 155 10.23 12.42 23.27
N SER A 156 11.04 12.95 22.37
CA SER A 156 10.95 14.32 21.88
C SER A 156 10.05 14.41 20.65
N LYS A 157 10.21 13.48 19.68
CA LYS A 157 9.42 13.42 18.45
C LYS A 157 8.97 11.99 18.16
N ILE A 158 7.85 11.87 17.41
CA ILE A 158 7.34 10.62 16.88
C ILE A 158 7.36 10.72 15.37
N LEU A 159 8.12 9.85 14.72
CA LEU A 159 8.33 9.85 13.28
C LEU A 159 7.80 8.58 12.63
N THR A 160 7.50 8.66 11.33
CA THR A 160 7.41 7.50 10.43
C THR A 160 8.81 7.10 9.96
N ALA A 161 8.90 5.99 9.24
CA ALA A 161 10.17 5.59 8.66
C ALA A 161 10.68 6.60 7.61
N SER A 162 9.79 7.13 6.74
CA SER A 162 10.12 8.21 5.79
C SER A 162 10.56 9.49 6.51
N GLY A 163 9.80 9.92 7.52
CA GLY A 163 10.15 11.09 8.34
C GLY A 163 11.51 10.95 9.05
N TYR A 164 11.86 9.72 9.50
CA TYR A 164 13.16 9.45 10.08
C TYR A 164 14.30 9.57 9.06
N LEU A 165 14.13 9.03 7.85
CA LEU A 165 15.11 9.18 6.78
C LEU A 165 15.29 10.64 6.36
N VAL A 166 14.19 11.38 6.19
CA VAL A 166 14.24 12.83 5.90
C VAL A 166 14.99 13.57 7.02
N TYR A 167 14.72 13.25 8.29
CA TYR A 167 15.47 13.83 9.42
C TYR A 167 16.97 13.52 9.33
N LYS A 168 17.37 12.28 9.07
CA LYS A 168 18.79 11.88 8.92
C LYS A 168 19.48 12.64 7.78
N LEU A 169 18.76 12.98 6.72
CA LEU A 169 19.30 13.69 5.55
C LEU A 169 19.35 15.21 5.76
N THR A 170 18.33 15.81 6.40
CA THR A 170 18.12 17.25 6.42
C THR A 170 18.15 17.90 7.81
N GLY A 171 17.97 17.10 8.86
CA GLY A 171 17.76 17.59 10.22
C GLY A 171 16.33 18.11 10.49
N ARG A 172 15.38 17.98 9.53
CA ARG A 172 13.99 18.43 9.67
C ARG A 172 13.06 17.30 10.06
N TYR A 173 12.10 17.61 10.91
CA TYR A 173 11.05 16.66 11.34
C TYR A 173 9.79 16.93 10.52
N THR A 174 9.54 16.11 9.50
CA THR A 174 8.41 16.27 8.58
C THR A 174 7.61 14.99 8.45
N LEU A 175 6.35 15.13 8.07
CA LEU A 175 5.45 14.05 7.68
C LEU A 175 4.60 14.51 6.51
N ASP A 176 4.42 13.67 5.52
CA ASP A 176 3.56 14.01 4.38
C ASP A 176 2.06 13.87 4.73
N ILE A 177 1.25 14.70 4.07
CA ILE A 177 -0.21 14.77 4.27
C ILE A 177 -0.89 13.42 4.00
N TYR A 178 -0.40 12.65 3.02
CA TYR A 178 -0.96 11.32 2.74
C TYR A 178 -0.72 10.36 3.91
N SER A 179 0.49 10.27 4.41
CA SER A 179 0.84 9.41 5.56
C SER A 179 0.15 9.85 6.86
N ALA A 180 -0.16 11.15 7.00
CA ALA A 180 -0.78 11.70 8.20
C ALA A 180 -2.17 11.13 8.48
N ILE A 181 -2.86 10.56 7.49
CA ILE A 181 -4.14 9.86 7.69
C ILE A 181 -4.02 8.70 8.70
N GLY A 182 -2.87 8.03 8.75
CA GLY A 182 -2.59 6.98 9.72
C GLY A 182 -2.56 7.48 11.18
N TYR A 183 -2.49 8.79 11.42
CA TYR A 183 -2.52 9.37 12.77
C TYR A 183 -3.93 9.68 13.27
N ALA A 184 -4.96 8.98 12.75
CA ALA A 184 -6.29 9.03 13.32
C ALA A 184 -6.25 8.65 14.83
N PRO A 185 -7.01 9.39 15.69
CA PRO A 185 -7.98 10.43 15.38
C PRO A 185 -7.43 11.87 15.33
N VAL A 186 -6.13 12.09 15.47
CA VAL A 186 -5.54 13.41 15.70
C VAL A 186 -5.32 14.22 14.41
N PHE A 187 -5.34 13.58 13.25
CA PHE A 187 -5.26 14.26 11.97
C PHE A 187 -6.64 14.63 11.45
N ASP A 188 -6.90 15.93 11.24
CA ASP A 188 -8.14 16.43 10.60
C ASP A 188 -7.97 16.35 9.07
N LEU A 189 -8.69 15.42 8.45
CA LEU A 189 -8.56 15.10 7.03
C LEU A 189 -8.95 16.27 6.11
N GLU A 190 -9.95 17.05 6.50
CA GLU A 190 -10.46 18.18 5.71
C GLU A 190 -9.55 19.40 5.82
N LYS A 191 -9.11 19.73 7.04
CA LYS A 191 -8.22 20.84 7.31
C LYS A 191 -6.76 20.56 7.00
N ARG A 192 -6.39 19.29 6.90
CA ARG A 192 -5.02 18.83 6.67
C ARG A 192 -4.04 19.35 7.74
N THR A 193 -4.47 19.24 9.00
CA THR A 193 -3.70 19.71 10.15
C THR A 193 -3.93 18.79 11.36
N TRP A 194 -3.05 18.89 12.32
CA TRP A 194 -3.23 18.24 13.61
C TRP A 194 -4.39 18.87 14.38
N ASP A 195 -5.29 18.06 14.96
CA ASP A 195 -6.38 18.51 15.84
C ASP A 195 -6.04 18.25 17.31
N PRO A 196 -5.65 19.29 18.07
CA PRO A 196 -5.28 19.14 19.48
C PRO A 196 -6.47 18.74 20.35
N SER A 197 -7.72 18.96 19.92
CA SER A 197 -8.92 18.61 20.69
C SER A 197 -9.09 17.11 20.90
N LEU A 198 -8.55 16.29 20.00
CA LEU A 198 -8.62 14.83 20.04
C LEU A 198 -7.33 14.18 20.57
N ALA A 199 -6.27 14.95 20.79
CA ALA A 199 -4.95 14.44 21.16
C ALA A 199 -4.73 14.20 22.65
N GLY A 200 -5.32 15.01 23.52
CA GLY A 200 -4.91 15.29 24.90
C GLY A 200 -4.55 14.10 25.79
N PHE A 201 -5.24 12.97 25.67
CA PHE A 201 -4.89 11.77 26.46
C PHE A 201 -3.98 10.80 25.69
N ILE A 202 -3.75 11.03 24.40
CA ILE A 202 -2.92 10.18 23.52
C ILE A 202 -1.47 10.68 23.58
N THR A 203 -1.26 11.95 23.25
CA THR A 203 0.09 12.54 23.12
C THR A 203 0.05 14.07 23.25
N GLU A 204 1.20 14.66 23.49
CA GLU A 204 1.46 16.08 23.38
C GLU A 204 1.71 16.47 21.91
N MET A 205 1.13 17.58 21.45
CA MET A 205 1.17 18.02 20.04
C MET A 205 2.58 18.29 19.54
N GLU A 206 3.46 18.74 20.42
CA GLU A 206 4.86 19.08 20.13
C GLU A 206 5.67 17.86 19.70
N LYS A 207 5.20 16.65 20.00
CA LYS A 207 5.85 15.41 19.57
C LYS A 207 5.58 15.07 18.09
N PHE A 208 4.58 15.69 17.47
CA PHE A 208 4.30 15.47 16.05
C PHE A 208 5.21 16.32 15.15
N PRO A 209 5.56 15.82 13.96
CA PRO A 209 6.32 16.54 12.95
C PRO A 209 5.49 17.62 12.24
N GLU A 210 6.17 18.49 11.49
CA GLU A 210 5.55 19.43 10.57
C GLU A 210 4.90 18.68 9.40
N LEU A 211 3.70 19.11 9.00
CA LEU A 211 2.98 18.54 7.85
C LEU A 211 3.34 19.26 6.56
N LEU A 212 3.76 18.52 5.55
CA LEU A 212 4.10 18.99 4.22
C LEU A 212 3.42 18.10 3.16
N TRP A 213 3.41 18.54 1.91
CA TRP A 213 3.02 17.66 0.79
C TRP A 213 4.19 16.77 0.38
N SER A 214 3.90 15.60 -0.19
CA SER A 214 4.91 14.56 -0.46
C SER A 214 6.05 15.03 -1.37
N GLY A 215 5.73 15.80 -2.43
CA GLY A 215 6.73 16.41 -3.32
C GLY A 215 7.33 17.73 -2.81
N GLN A 216 6.89 18.24 -1.67
CA GLN A 216 7.42 19.49 -1.11
C GLN A 216 8.80 19.26 -0.49
N VAL A 217 9.73 20.16 -0.76
CA VAL A 217 11.10 20.11 -0.20
C VAL A 217 11.05 20.28 1.32
N ALA A 218 11.48 19.24 2.04
CA ALA A 218 11.63 19.25 3.48
C ALA A 218 12.89 20.01 3.92
N GLY A 219 13.94 19.93 3.11
CA GLY A 219 15.21 20.59 3.35
C GLY A 219 16.27 20.19 2.33
N GLU A 220 17.49 20.66 2.52
CA GLU A 220 18.64 20.29 1.71
C GLU A 220 19.47 19.21 2.41
N LEU A 221 20.13 18.36 1.63
CA LEU A 221 21.05 17.36 2.13
C LEU A 221 22.20 18.04 2.89
N THR A 222 22.32 17.74 4.19
CA THR A 222 23.35 18.34 5.04
C THR A 222 24.74 17.84 4.67
N GLN A 223 25.79 18.59 5.00
CA GLN A 223 27.17 18.17 4.80
C GLN A 223 27.48 16.83 5.49
N LYS A 224 26.99 16.61 6.71
CA LYS A 224 27.14 15.36 7.44
C LYS A 224 26.48 14.18 6.71
N ALA A 225 25.28 14.35 6.20
CA ALA A 225 24.58 13.32 5.44
C ALA A 225 25.30 13.06 4.10
N ALA A 226 25.79 14.08 3.42
CA ALA A 226 26.58 13.94 2.19
C ALA A 226 27.85 13.11 2.38
N GLU A 227 28.56 13.32 3.48
CA GLU A 227 29.75 12.51 3.83
C GLU A 227 29.45 11.03 4.06
N LEU A 228 28.28 10.72 4.65
CA LEU A 228 27.86 9.35 4.93
C LEU A 228 27.30 8.63 3.69
N THR A 229 26.52 9.35 2.89
CA THR A 229 25.80 8.79 1.73
C THR A 229 26.63 8.81 0.45
N GLY A 230 27.60 9.72 0.35
CA GLY A 230 28.34 10.03 -0.87
C GLY A 230 27.60 10.94 -1.85
N LEU A 231 26.33 11.28 -1.58
CA LEU A 231 25.52 12.19 -2.41
C LEU A 231 26.07 13.63 -2.35
N PRO A 232 25.78 14.49 -3.34
CA PRO A 232 26.21 15.88 -3.33
C PRO A 232 25.51 16.65 -2.19
N PRO A 233 26.23 17.46 -1.40
CA PRO A 233 25.60 18.31 -0.38
C PRO A 233 24.72 19.38 -1.03
N GLY A 234 23.68 19.82 -0.30
CA GLY A 234 22.75 20.86 -0.77
C GLY A 234 21.70 20.37 -1.78
N VAL A 235 21.67 19.07 -2.11
CA VAL A 235 20.62 18.52 -2.96
C VAL A 235 19.27 18.58 -2.22
N PRO A 236 18.19 19.06 -2.88
CA PRO A 236 16.85 19.03 -2.29
C PRO A 236 16.41 17.61 -1.90
N VAL A 237 15.87 17.48 -0.70
CA VAL A 237 15.23 16.28 -0.19
C VAL A 237 13.76 16.59 0.03
N VAL A 238 12.87 15.89 -0.67
CA VAL A 238 11.42 16.07 -0.49
C VAL A 238 10.92 15.30 0.73
N THR A 239 9.71 15.58 1.17
CA THR A 239 9.09 14.96 2.34
C THR A 239 8.91 13.46 2.16
N GLY A 240 8.72 12.99 0.91
CA GLY A 240 8.47 11.59 0.63
C GLY A 240 7.06 11.15 1.03
N THR A 241 6.82 9.85 1.09
CA THR A 241 5.49 9.30 1.39
C THR A 241 5.55 7.81 1.81
N ILE A 242 4.41 7.14 1.81
CA ILE A 242 4.29 5.68 1.96
C ILE A 242 4.50 5.00 0.61
N ASP A 243 5.10 3.80 0.62
CA ASP A 243 5.40 2.96 -0.54
C ASP A 243 4.23 2.85 -1.54
N ALA A 244 3.03 2.54 -1.07
CA ALA A 244 1.86 2.37 -1.93
C ALA A 244 1.47 3.63 -2.71
N ALA A 245 1.61 4.83 -2.11
CA ALA A 245 1.29 6.08 -2.80
C ALA A 245 2.34 6.44 -3.86
N SER A 246 3.61 6.22 -3.53
CA SER A 246 4.71 6.40 -4.49
C SER A 246 4.62 5.38 -5.63
N GLU A 247 4.24 4.14 -5.33
CA GLU A 247 4.03 3.11 -6.35
C GLU A 247 2.86 3.49 -7.28
N ALA A 248 1.75 4.00 -6.73
CA ALA A 248 0.64 4.49 -7.56
C ALA A 248 1.09 5.60 -8.52
N LEU A 249 1.87 6.57 -8.05
CA LEU A 249 2.46 7.59 -8.90
C LEU A 249 3.36 6.97 -9.97
N GLY A 250 4.29 6.11 -9.56
CA GLY A 250 5.27 5.47 -10.47
C GLY A 250 4.63 4.57 -11.53
N THR A 251 3.39 4.12 -11.34
CA THR A 251 2.63 3.35 -12.33
C THR A 251 1.84 4.23 -13.30
N GLY A 252 1.75 5.53 -13.06
CA GLY A 252 1.06 6.48 -13.93
C GLY A 252 -0.38 6.79 -13.53
N VAL A 253 -0.70 6.73 -12.25
CA VAL A 253 -1.95 7.31 -11.71
C VAL A 253 -1.83 8.84 -11.77
N GLU A 254 -2.45 9.43 -12.77
CA GLU A 254 -2.34 10.83 -13.15
C GLU A 254 -3.68 11.56 -13.05
N LYS A 255 -4.73 10.99 -13.67
CA LYS A 255 -6.05 11.62 -13.80
C LYS A 255 -7.05 11.05 -12.81
N ASN A 256 -8.06 11.85 -12.50
CA ASN A 256 -9.25 11.33 -11.82
C ASN A 256 -9.84 10.17 -12.63
N GLY A 257 -10.14 9.06 -11.94
CA GLY A 257 -10.56 7.82 -12.58
C GLY A 257 -9.41 6.84 -12.86
N ASP A 258 -8.14 7.25 -12.75
CA ASP A 258 -7.02 6.31 -12.81
C ASP A 258 -6.92 5.54 -11.50
N MET A 259 -6.77 4.22 -11.60
CA MET A 259 -6.65 3.32 -10.45
C MET A 259 -5.39 2.46 -10.58
N MET A 260 -4.46 2.60 -9.65
CA MET A 260 -3.42 1.57 -9.48
C MET A 260 -4.06 0.35 -8.82
N MET A 261 -3.80 -0.83 -9.38
CA MET A 261 -4.22 -2.12 -8.85
C MET A 261 -3.00 -3.03 -8.69
N MET A 262 -2.60 -3.27 -7.45
CA MET A 262 -1.49 -4.16 -7.11
C MET A 262 -1.99 -5.58 -6.91
N TYR A 263 -1.57 -6.50 -7.77
CA TYR A 263 -1.85 -7.94 -7.73
C TYR A 263 -0.69 -8.68 -7.05
N GLY A 264 -0.63 -8.58 -5.72
CA GLY A 264 0.33 -9.28 -4.89
C GLY A 264 -0.22 -10.58 -4.29
N SER A 265 0.30 -10.99 -3.12
CA SER A 265 -0.32 -12.05 -2.30
C SER A 265 -1.75 -11.69 -1.92
N SER A 266 -2.00 -10.43 -1.61
CA SER A 266 -3.30 -9.77 -1.51
C SER A 266 -3.47 -8.79 -2.68
N ASN A 267 -4.60 -8.11 -2.75
CA ASN A 267 -4.79 -6.98 -3.64
C ASN A 267 -4.83 -5.68 -2.83
N PHE A 268 -4.29 -4.61 -3.40
CA PHE A 268 -4.45 -3.25 -2.91
C PHE A 268 -4.65 -2.31 -4.09
N PHE A 269 -5.53 -1.34 -3.94
CA PHE A 269 -5.78 -0.37 -5.01
C PHE A 269 -5.84 1.06 -4.47
N ILE A 270 -5.44 1.99 -5.32
CA ILE A 270 -5.53 3.44 -5.12
C ILE A 270 -6.24 4.02 -6.34
N LEU A 271 -7.43 4.55 -6.13
CA LEU A 271 -8.23 5.24 -7.15
C LEU A 271 -8.12 6.74 -6.94
N LYS A 272 -7.60 7.48 -7.92
CA LYS A 272 -7.59 8.95 -7.90
C LYS A 272 -9.00 9.49 -8.14
N THR A 273 -9.45 10.41 -7.28
CA THR A 273 -10.82 10.95 -7.30
C THR A 273 -10.83 12.47 -7.37
N GLU A 274 -11.93 13.02 -7.90
CA GLU A 274 -12.12 14.46 -8.03
C GLU A 274 -12.29 15.18 -6.69
N SER A 275 -12.79 14.48 -5.68
CA SER A 275 -13.05 15.05 -4.37
C SER A 275 -12.89 14.00 -3.28
N LEU A 276 -12.68 14.47 -2.05
CA LEU A 276 -12.64 13.63 -0.87
C LEU A 276 -14.01 12.95 -0.65
N ARG A 277 -14.01 11.62 -0.51
CA ARG A 277 -15.24 10.79 -0.42
C ARG A 277 -15.13 9.79 0.73
N PRO A 278 -15.24 10.23 2.00
CA PRO A 278 -15.21 9.30 3.14
C PRO A 278 -16.39 8.35 3.10
N VAL A 279 -16.13 7.05 3.14
CA VAL A 279 -17.12 5.97 3.25
C VAL A 279 -16.53 4.85 4.09
N HIS A 280 -17.33 4.22 4.96
CA HIS A 280 -16.84 3.19 5.89
C HIS A 280 -16.18 1.97 5.22
N SER A 281 -16.57 1.68 3.98
CA SER A 281 -16.01 0.51 3.27
C SER A 281 -14.61 0.72 2.73
N PHE A 282 -14.14 1.97 2.60
CA PHE A 282 -12.87 2.33 1.96
C PHE A 282 -12.14 3.41 2.74
N TRP A 283 -10.84 3.58 2.49
CA TRP A 283 -10.05 4.66 3.06
C TRP A 283 -9.96 5.82 2.07
N ALA A 284 -10.53 6.97 2.45
CA ALA A 284 -10.46 8.21 1.69
C ALA A 284 -9.34 9.10 2.20
N SER A 285 -8.53 9.67 1.33
CA SER A 285 -7.40 10.52 1.70
C SER A 285 -7.16 11.65 0.70
N ASN A 286 -6.46 12.69 1.15
CA ASN A 286 -5.69 13.52 0.25
C ASN A 286 -4.61 12.66 -0.43
N PHE A 287 -4.20 13.00 -1.64
CA PHE A 287 -3.10 12.31 -2.31
C PHE A 287 -1.77 13.07 -2.12
N LEU A 288 -0.90 13.10 -3.11
CA LEU A 288 0.49 13.55 -2.96
C LEU A 288 0.67 15.07 -3.11
N GLU A 289 -0.35 15.78 -3.63
CA GLU A 289 -0.34 17.24 -3.83
C GLU A 289 -1.70 17.90 -3.52
N PRO A 290 -1.77 19.23 -3.36
CA PRO A 290 -3.01 19.95 -3.09
C PRO A 290 -4.07 19.73 -4.17
N GLY A 291 -5.32 19.47 -3.74
CA GLY A 291 -6.45 19.28 -4.65
C GLY A 291 -6.54 17.89 -5.27
N SER A 292 -5.63 16.98 -4.93
CA SER A 292 -5.62 15.59 -5.35
C SER A 292 -6.12 14.69 -4.22
N PHE A 293 -7.03 13.74 -4.55
CA PHE A 293 -7.67 12.88 -3.57
C PHE A 293 -7.65 11.43 -4.07
N VAL A 294 -7.74 10.49 -3.13
CA VAL A 294 -7.82 9.07 -3.44
C VAL A 294 -8.83 8.34 -2.58
N LEU A 295 -9.35 7.26 -3.12
CA LEU A 295 -10.09 6.23 -2.42
C LEU A 295 -9.29 4.93 -2.52
N THR A 296 -9.04 4.29 -1.39
CA THR A 296 -8.17 3.13 -1.32
C THR A 296 -8.83 1.95 -0.66
N GLY A 297 -8.43 0.75 -1.04
CA GLY A 297 -8.95 -0.49 -0.47
C GLY A 297 -8.19 -1.70 -0.98
N GLY A 298 -8.74 -2.89 -0.75
CA GLY A 298 -8.13 -4.10 -1.27
C GLY A 298 -8.69 -5.38 -0.68
N MET A 299 -8.40 -6.48 -1.36
CA MET A 299 -8.80 -7.84 -0.99
C MET A 299 -7.71 -8.54 -0.20
N SER A 300 -8.11 -9.41 0.72
CA SER A 300 -7.18 -10.16 1.58
C SER A 300 -6.36 -11.20 0.83
N THR A 301 -6.91 -11.79 -0.23
CA THR A 301 -6.29 -12.90 -0.97
C THR A 301 -6.40 -12.75 -2.48
N VAL A 302 -5.26 -12.84 -3.17
CA VAL A 302 -5.14 -12.97 -4.64
C VAL A 302 -4.05 -13.99 -4.95
N GLY A 303 -2.78 -13.61 -5.01
CA GLY A 303 -1.67 -14.52 -5.28
C GLY A 303 -1.51 -15.62 -4.21
N SER A 304 -1.79 -15.26 -2.94
CA SER A 304 -1.80 -16.24 -1.83
C SER A 304 -2.82 -17.37 -2.02
N LEU A 305 -3.92 -17.13 -2.73
CA LEU A 305 -4.94 -18.11 -3.03
C LEU A 305 -4.39 -19.21 -3.96
N PHE A 306 -3.67 -18.82 -5.01
CA PHE A 306 -3.05 -19.74 -5.95
C PHE A 306 -1.87 -20.51 -5.32
N LYS A 307 -1.11 -19.83 -4.45
CA LYS A 307 -0.06 -20.45 -3.65
C LYS A 307 -0.65 -21.52 -2.72
N TRP A 308 -1.71 -21.18 -1.98
CA TRP A 308 -2.43 -22.12 -1.10
C TRP A 308 -2.92 -23.36 -1.87
N LEU A 309 -3.48 -23.16 -3.08
CA LEU A 309 -3.94 -24.29 -3.89
C LEU A 309 -2.79 -25.23 -4.25
N GLY A 310 -1.65 -24.68 -4.70
CA GLY A 310 -0.46 -25.47 -5.05
C GLY A 310 0.14 -26.23 -3.86
N GLU A 311 0.12 -25.63 -2.67
CA GLU A 311 0.60 -26.27 -1.43
C GLU A 311 -0.37 -27.35 -0.91
N THR A 312 -1.67 -27.10 -1.04
CA THR A 312 -2.72 -28.02 -0.56
C THR A 312 -2.87 -29.23 -1.50
N PHE A 313 -2.68 -29.02 -2.79
CA PHE A 313 -2.77 -30.07 -3.82
C PHE A 313 -1.43 -30.20 -4.57
N PRO A 314 -0.41 -30.78 -3.92
CA PRO A 314 0.95 -30.85 -4.47
C PRO A 314 1.00 -31.72 -5.73
N GLY A 315 2.07 -31.54 -6.51
CA GLY A 315 2.32 -32.33 -7.73
C GLY A 315 2.07 -31.55 -9.03
N ARG A 316 1.71 -30.26 -8.95
CA ARG A 316 1.62 -29.39 -10.12
C ARG A 316 2.26 -28.03 -9.80
N SER A 317 2.99 -27.48 -10.76
CA SER A 317 3.46 -26.10 -10.75
C SER A 317 2.32 -25.13 -11.05
N VAL A 318 2.53 -23.84 -10.76
CA VAL A 318 1.56 -22.77 -11.11
C VAL A 318 1.25 -22.78 -12.62
N ALA A 319 2.28 -22.94 -13.46
CA ALA A 319 2.10 -23.00 -14.91
C ALA A 319 1.24 -24.19 -15.37
N GLU A 320 1.37 -25.35 -14.72
CA GLU A 320 0.51 -26.51 -15.03
C GLU A 320 -0.94 -26.27 -14.61
N TRP A 321 -1.17 -25.61 -13.48
CA TRP A 321 -2.50 -25.19 -13.06
C TRP A 321 -3.13 -24.18 -14.04
N GLU A 322 -2.37 -23.20 -14.49
CA GLU A 322 -2.82 -22.22 -15.50
C GLU A 322 -3.18 -22.91 -16.83
N ASN A 323 -2.34 -23.84 -17.29
CA ASN A 323 -2.64 -24.61 -18.51
C ASN A 323 -3.94 -25.40 -18.42
N LEU A 324 -4.22 -26.03 -17.27
CA LEU A 324 -5.49 -26.74 -17.06
C LEU A 324 -6.69 -25.76 -17.06
N ALA A 325 -6.52 -24.58 -16.50
CA ALA A 325 -7.57 -23.55 -16.50
C ALA A 325 -7.83 -22.96 -17.90
N LEU A 326 -6.85 -22.99 -18.81
CA LEU A 326 -7.06 -22.62 -20.23
C LEU A 326 -8.03 -23.55 -20.96
N GLU A 327 -8.11 -24.83 -20.54
CA GLU A 327 -9.04 -25.81 -21.10
C GLU A 327 -10.46 -25.63 -20.54
N SER A 328 -10.63 -24.90 -19.43
CA SER A 328 -11.93 -24.62 -18.83
C SER A 328 -12.55 -23.37 -19.46
N SER A 329 -13.84 -23.44 -19.78
CA SER A 329 -14.59 -22.32 -20.37
C SER A 329 -14.98 -21.27 -19.30
N PRO A 330 -15.31 -20.02 -19.71
CA PRO A 330 -15.93 -19.04 -18.80
C PRO A 330 -17.11 -19.63 -18.01
N GLY A 331 -17.18 -19.31 -16.71
CA GLY A 331 -18.14 -19.89 -15.77
C GLY A 331 -17.64 -21.17 -15.10
N ALA A 332 -16.34 -21.57 -15.34
CA ALA A 332 -15.63 -22.59 -14.59
C ALA A 332 -16.39 -23.91 -14.41
N GLY A 333 -17.04 -24.42 -15.48
CA GLY A 333 -17.84 -25.65 -15.45
C GLY A 333 -19.03 -25.59 -14.46
N GLY A 334 -19.51 -24.40 -14.10
CA GLY A 334 -20.59 -24.15 -13.14
C GLY A 334 -20.13 -24.02 -11.69
N ILE A 335 -18.82 -24.03 -11.40
CA ILE A 335 -18.29 -23.81 -10.06
C ILE A 335 -18.25 -22.32 -9.77
N THR A 336 -18.81 -21.91 -8.62
CA THR A 336 -18.68 -20.56 -8.07
C THR A 336 -17.85 -20.63 -6.80
N SER A 337 -16.79 -19.80 -6.70
CA SER A 337 -15.91 -19.77 -5.52
C SER A 337 -15.99 -18.43 -4.80
N LEU A 338 -15.80 -18.46 -3.47
CA LEU A 338 -15.54 -17.26 -2.66
C LEU A 338 -14.05 -17.22 -2.28
N PRO A 339 -13.31 -16.14 -2.57
CA PRO A 339 -11.87 -16.09 -2.38
C PRO A 339 -11.44 -15.69 -0.96
N TYR A 340 -12.29 -15.74 0.05
CA TYR A 340 -12.13 -15.17 1.38
C TYR A 340 -11.32 -16.04 2.34
N PHE A 341 -10.22 -16.64 1.87
CA PHE A 341 -9.43 -17.62 2.64
C PHE A 341 -8.71 -17.02 3.86
N ALA A 342 -8.53 -15.71 3.92
CA ALA A 342 -7.95 -14.97 5.04
C ALA A 342 -8.92 -13.91 5.62
N GLY A 343 -10.22 -14.17 5.57
CA GLY A 343 -11.22 -13.13 5.78
C GLY A 343 -11.28 -12.18 4.58
N GLU A 344 -12.06 -11.09 4.67
CA GLU A 344 -12.09 -10.11 3.60
C GLU A 344 -12.07 -8.67 4.16
N ARG A 345 -11.33 -7.81 3.46
CA ARG A 345 -11.24 -6.38 3.74
C ARG A 345 -12.37 -5.65 3.02
N THR A 346 -12.06 -4.89 2.01
CA THR A 346 -13.05 -4.11 1.25
C THR A 346 -13.76 -4.95 0.19
N PRO A 347 -15.03 -4.69 -0.07
CA PRO A 347 -15.89 -3.76 0.63
C PRO A 347 -16.60 -4.39 1.84
N LEU A 348 -16.39 -5.68 2.13
CA LEU A 348 -17.16 -6.47 3.09
C LEU A 348 -16.83 -6.16 4.55
N GLN A 349 -15.56 -5.84 4.85
CA GLN A 349 -15.04 -5.65 6.21
C GLN A 349 -15.36 -6.86 7.13
N ASP A 350 -15.26 -8.08 6.58
CA ASP A 350 -15.61 -9.33 7.26
C ASP A 350 -14.39 -10.23 7.51
N PRO A 351 -13.72 -10.10 8.66
CA PRO A 351 -12.57 -10.96 9.01
C PRO A 351 -12.95 -12.43 9.24
N ALA A 352 -14.24 -12.73 9.45
CA ALA A 352 -14.74 -14.08 9.67
C ALA A 352 -15.08 -14.81 8.35
N ALA A 353 -15.16 -14.12 7.23
CA ALA A 353 -15.42 -14.71 5.93
C ALA A 353 -14.42 -15.84 5.60
N LYS A 354 -14.87 -16.89 4.91
CA LYS A 354 -14.07 -18.05 4.53
C LYS A 354 -14.22 -18.39 3.06
N GLY A 355 -13.22 -19.08 2.52
CA GLY A 355 -13.27 -19.65 1.17
C GLY A 355 -14.38 -20.68 1.04
N VAL A 356 -15.04 -20.69 -0.14
CA VAL A 356 -16.11 -21.64 -0.49
C VAL A 356 -15.92 -22.08 -1.93
N PHE A 357 -16.17 -23.37 -2.20
CA PHE A 357 -16.38 -23.91 -3.54
C PHE A 357 -17.81 -24.45 -3.61
N PHE A 358 -18.59 -23.96 -4.54
CA PHE A 358 -20.01 -24.33 -4.71
C PHE A 358 -20.29 -24.81 -6.13
N GLY A 359 -21.16 -25.81 -6.28
CA GLY A 359 -21.59 -26.29 -7.59
C GLY A 359 -20.68 -27.37 -8.21
N MET A 360 -19.73 -27.94 -7.45
CA MET A 360 -18.90 -29.07 -7.94
C MET A 360 -19.73 -30.33 -8.21
N SER A 361 -19.38 -31.03 -9.26
CA SER A 361 -19.98 -32.30 -9.65
C SER A 361 -18.91 -33.34 -10.03
N LEU A 362 -19.30 -34.57 -10.34
CA LEU A 362 -18.38 -35.59 -10.82
C LEU A 362 -17.75 -35.26 -12.20
N ALA A 363 -18.32 -34.32 -12.93
CA ALA A 363 -17.79 -33.85 -14.20
C ALA A 363 -16.78 -32.69 -14.04
N SER A 364 -16.66 -32.11 -12.84
CA SER A 364 -15.76 -30.99 -12.58
C SER A 364 -14.31 -31.41 -12.70
N THR A 365 -13.52 -30.61 -13.39
CA THR A 365 -12.08 -30.83 -13.62
C THR A 365 -11.22 -29.98 -12.69
N ALA A 366 -9.92 -30.33 -12.59
CA ALA A 366 -8.95 -29.51 -11.87
C ALA A 366 -8.82 -28.11 -12.50
N GLY A 367 -8.95 -28.00 -13.82
CA GLY A 367 -8.99 -26.72 -14.55
C GLY A 367 -10.17 -25.85 -14.15
N ASP A 368 -11.36 -26.46 -13.99
CA ASP A 368 -12.54 -25.71 -13.53
C ASP A 368 -12.36 -25.17 -12.12
N VAL A 369 -11.76 -25.95 -11.22
CA VAL A 369 -11.45 -25.49 -9.85
C VAL A 369 -10.50 -24.29 -9.86
N TYR A 370 -9.40 -24.37 -10.62
CA TYR A 370 -8.45 -23.27 -10.70
C TYR A 370 -9.07 -22.02 -11.33
N ARG A 371 -9.80 -22.20 -12.44
CA ARG A 371 -10.50 -21.10 -13.11
C ARG A 371 -11.54 -20.44 -12.21
N SER A 372 -12.29 -21.21 -11.42
CA SER A 372 -13.27 -20.65 -10.47
C SER A 372 -12.64 -19.74 -9.44
N LEU A 373 -11.39 -20.01 -9.02
CA LEU A 373 -10.63 -19.10 -8.15
C LEU A 373 -10.18 -17.83 -8.87
N GLN A 374 -9.75 -17.94 -10.15
CA GLN A 374 -9.43 -16.78 -10.97
C GLN A 374 -10.65 -15.87 -11.17
N GLU A 375 -11.81 -16.47 -11.49
CA GLU A 375 -13.07 -15.75 -11.63
C GLU A 375 -13.53 -15.14 -10.30
N ALA A 376 -13.37 -15.82 -9.16
CA ALA A 376 -13.68 -15.32 -7.84
C ALA A 376 -12.87 -14.08 -7.48
N VAL A 377 -11.58 -14.02 -7.84
CA VAL A 377 -10.76 -12.81 -7.71
C VAL A 377 -11.35 -11.67 -8.57
N GLY A 378 -11.72 -11.96 -9.82
CA GLY A 378 -12.36 -10.98 -10.70
C GLY A 378 -13.67 -10.45 -10.13
N TYR A 379 -14.54 -11.32 -9.59
CA TYR A 379 -15.79 -10.93 -8.95
C TYR A 379 -15.57 -10.07 -7.70
N GLY A 380 -14.57 -10.38 -6.88
CA GLY A 380 -14.21 -9.56 -5.73
C GLY A 380 -13.74 -8.17 -6.12
N ILE A 381 -12.96 -8.05 -7.20
CA ILE A 381 -12.53 -6.76 -7.75
C ILE A 381 -13.73 -5.98 -8.31
N ARG A 382 -14.61 -6.64 -9.10
CA ARG A 382 -15.84 -6.03 -9.60
C ARG A 382 -16.71 -5.51 -8.46
N HIS A 383 -16.84 -6.27 -7.37
CA HIS A 383 -17.58 -5.84 -6.18
C HIS A 383 -17.01 -4.55 -5.59
N ASN A 384 -15.68 -4.44 -5.48
CA ASN A 384 -15.03 -3.22 -5.01
C ASN A 384 -15.30 -2.04 -5.95
N ILE A 385 -15.18 -2.24 -7.28
CA ILE A 385 -15.42 -1.18 -8.28
C ILE A 385 -16.87 -0.68 -8.19
N GLU A 386 -17.86 -1.58 -8.12
CA GLU A 386 -19.28 -1.21 -8.03
C GLU A 386 -19.59 -0.44 -6.72
N GLU A 387 -18.99 -0.82 -5.59
CA GLU A 387 -19.18 -0.10 -4.33
C GLU A 387 -18.50 1.27 -4.34
N MET A 388 -17.34 1.41 -5.01
CA MET A 388 -16.71 2.72 -5.24
C MET A 388 -17.58 3.61 -6.15
N GLU A 389 -18.17 3.05 -7.21
CA GLU A 389 -19.09 3.79 -8.09
C GLU A 389 -20.34 4.27 -7.34
N LYS A 390 -20.91 3.46 -6.45
CA LYS A 390 -22.02 3.88 -5.55
C LYS A 390 -21.61 5.01 -4.62
N ALA A 391 -20.36 5.06 -4.20
CA ALA A 391 -19.76 6.17 -3.45
C ALA A 391 -19.45 7.38 -4.35
N GLY A 392 -19.72 7.30 -5.66
CA GLY A 392 -19.48 8.36 -6.64
C GLY A 392 -18.03 8.45 -7.13
N ALA A 393 -17.23 7.39 -6.94
CA ALA A 393 -15.85 7.29 -7.41
C ALA A 393 -15.77 6.22 -8.51
N ARG A 394 -15.56 6.64 -9.76
CA ARG A 394 -15.49 5.75 -10.92
C ARG A 394 -14.05 5.45 -11.30
N ALA A 395 -13.75 4.18 -11.56
CA ALA A 395 -12.51 3.76 -12.18
C ALA A 395 -12.66 3.73 -13.70
N ASP A 396 -11.91 4.57 -14.41
CA ASP A 396 -11.92 4.65 -15.86
C ASP A 396 -10.74 3.88 -16.48
N ARG A 397 -9.60 3.79 -15.78
CA ARG A 397 -8.40 3.12 -16.23
C ARG A 397 -7.70 2.41 -15.07
N ILE A 398 -7.33 1.15 -15.26
CA ILE A 398 -6.59 0.37 -14.27
C ILE A 398 -5.12 0.25 -14.72
N MET A 399 -4.21 0.64 -13.83
CA MET A 399 -2.77 0.42 -13.93
C MET A 399 -2.42 -0.84 -13.13
N ALA A 400 -2.21 -1.97 -13.82
CA ALA A 400 -2.02 -3.29 -13.20
C ALA A 400 -0.54 -3.57 -12.93
N ILE A 401 -0.21 -3.90 -11.68
CA ILE A 401 1.15 -4.23 -11.23
C ILE A 401 1.16 -5.40 -10.27
N GLY A 402 2.35 -5.85 -9.88
CA GLY A 402 2.56 -6.95 -8.93
C GLY A 402 2.71 -8.31 -9.62
N GLY A 403 3.17 -9.31 -8.87
CA GLY A 403 3.56 -10.60 -9.45
C GLY A 403 2.44 -11.36 -10.16
N ALA A 404 1.19 -11.27 -9.67
CA ALA A 404 0.07 -11.97 -10.30
C ALA A 404 -0.41 -11.27 -11.61
N SER A 405 0.01 -10.02 -11.88
CA SER A 405 -0.26 -9.36 -13.18
C SER A 405 0.55 -9.95 -14.35
N GLU A 406 1.52 -10.82 -14.06
CA GLU A 406 2.26 -11.54 -15.10
C GLU A 406 1.43 -12.67 -15.75
N SER A 407 0.38 -13.16 -15.07
CA SER A 407 -0.57 -14.12 -15.63
C SER A 407 -1.54 -13.44 -16.59
N ARG A 408 -1.29 -13.56 -17.90
CA ARG A 408 -2.17 -13.01 -18.94
C ARG A 408 -3.60 -13.55 -18.86
N GLN A 409 -3.75 -14.81 -18.50
CA GLN A 409 -5.06 -15.44 -18.32
C GLN A 409 -5.84 -14.78 -17.19
N LEU A 410 -5.20 -14.61 -16.02
CA LEU A 410 -5.84 -13.95 -14.86
C LEU A 410 -6.22 -12.51 -15.20
N MET A 411 -5.32 -11.76 -15.85
CA MET A 411 -5.58 -10.37 -16.24
C MET A 411 -6.76 -10.28 -17.23
N GLN A 412 -6.83 -11.17 -18.22
CA GLN A 412 -7.96 -11.17 -19.16
C GLN A 412 -9.27 -11.52 -18.46
N ILE A 413 -9.30 -12.53 -17.58
CA ILE A 413 -10.50 -12.91 -16.82
C ILE A 413 -11.01 -11.74 -15.98
N ILE A 414 -10.10 -11.06 -15.25
CA ILE A 414 -10.46 -9.89 -14.45
C ILE A 414 -10.99 -8.75 -15.34
N THR A 415 -10.33 -8.51 -16.47
CA THR A 415 -10.74 -7.49 -17.45
C THR A 415 -12.14 -7.78 -17.98
N ASP A 416 -12.42 -9.02 -18.37
CA ASP A 416 -13.71 -9.44 -18.90
C ASP A 416 -14.84 -9.35 -17.84
N ILE A 417 -14.53 -9.68 -16.57
CA ILE A 417 -15.50 -9.64 -15.46
C ILE A 417 -15.80 -8.20 -15.05
N THR A 418 -14.79 -7.34 -14.97
CA THR A 418 -14.94 -5.97 -14.50
C THR A 418 -15.42 -5.01 -15.60
N GLY A 419 -15.17 -5.35 -16.86
CA GLY A 419 -15.36 -4.46 -18.00
C GLY A 419 -14.35 -3.31 -18.05
N CYS A 420 -13.34 -3.30 -17.18
CA CYS A 420 -12.33 -2.23 -17.11
C CYS A 420 -11.06 -2.64 -17.84
N THR A 421 -10.60 -1.80 -18.75
CA THR A 421 -9.31 -1.99 -19.43
C THR A 421 -8.17 -1.94 -18.41
N GLN A 422 -7.25 -2.92 -18.50
CA GLN A 422 -6.05 -2.95 -17.69
C GLN A 422 -4.82 -2.58 -18.51
N ASN A 423 -4.02 -1.67 -17.98
CA ASN A 423 -2.79 -1.18 -18.58
C ASN A 423 -1.60 -1.69 -17.76
N LEU A 424 -0.65 -2.34 -18.41
CA LEU A 424 0.55 -2.84 -17.77
C LEU A 424 1.70 -1.87 -18.07
N PRO A 425 2.24 -1.19 -17.06
CA PRO A 425 3.39 -0.32 -17.26
C PRO A 425 4.64 -1.14 -17.59
N ARG A 426 5.47 -0.61 -18.48
CA ARG A 426 6.75 -1.23 -18.85
C ARG A 426 7.73 -1.26 -17.68
N GLN A 427 7.69 -0.20 -16.85
CA GLN A 427 8.59 -0.08 -15.70
C GLN A 427 7.96 -0.76 -14.47
N LYS A 428 8.70 -1.71 -13.87
CA LYS A 428 8.25 -2.54 -12.74
C LYS A 428 9.10 -2.31 -11.47
N LEU A 429 9.68 -1.11 -11.33
CA LEU A 429 10.54 -0.78 -10.19
C LEU A 429 9.77 -0.54 -8.88
N GLY A 430 8.46 -0.36 -8.97
CA GLY A 430 7.63 -0.05 -7.80
C GLY A 430 7.84 1.39 -7.30
N ALA A 431 7.74 1.57 -5.98
CA ALA A 431 7.71 2.88 -5.34
C ALA A 431 8.94 3.76 -5.63
N CYS A 432 10.14 3.20 -5.70
CA CYS A 432 11.34 4.01 -5.93
C CYS A 432 11.35 4.77 -7.28
N TYR A 433 10.56 4.34 -8.27
CA TYR A 433 10.38 5.09 -9.52
C TYR A 433 9.49 6.32 -9.32
N GLY A 434 8.40 6.16 -8.56
CA GLY A 434 7.55 7.28 -8.15
C GLY A 434 8.29 8.27 -7.25
N ASP A 435 9.14 7.77 -6.35
CA ASP A 435 9.99 8.61 -5.50
C ASP A 435 10.94 9.47 -6.36
N ALA A 436 11.61 8.88 -7.35
CA ALA A 436 12.48 9.64 -8.25
C ALA A 436 11.71 10.76 -8.96
N PHE A 437 10.46 10.50 -9.37
CA PHE A 437 9.61 11.54 -9.95
C PHE A 437 9.20 12.61 -8.92
N LEU A 438 8.83 12.23 -7.68
CA LEU A 438 8.58 13.20 -6.60
C LEU A 438 9.80 14.09 -6.35
N ALA A 439 11.01 13.52 -6.40
CA ALA A 439 12.24 14.29 -6.29
C ALA A 439 12.42 15.28 -7.43
N ALA A 440 12.01 14.92 -8.65
CA ALA A 440 12.04 15.81 -9.81
C ALA A 440 11.02 16.95 -9.70
N VAL A 441 9.81 16.67 -9.21
CA VAL A 441 8.79 17.69 -8.91
C VAL A 441 9.30 18.65 -7.84
N GLY A 442 9.83 18.15 -6.72
CA GLY A 442 10.38 18.98 -5.66
C GLY A 442 11.59 19.82 -6.09
N GLY A 443 12.36 19.35 -7.07
CA GLY A 443 13.44 20.09 -7.72
C GLY A 443 12.98 21.13 -8.75
N ASN A 444 11.67 21.30 -8.96
CA ASN A 444 11.05 22.17 -9.98
C ASN A 444 11.38 21.78 -11.45
N TYR A 445 11.59 20.50 -11.73
CA TYR A 445 11.76 19.97 -13.07
C TYR A 445 10.42 19.63 -13.73
N PHE A 446 9.38 19.45 -12.93
CA PHE A 446 7.99 19.30 -13.32
C PHE A 446 7.12 20.15 -12.40
N ASP A 447 6.00 20.65 -12.92
CA ASP A 447 5.11 21.57 -12.19
C ASP A 447 4.12 20.79 -11.29
N SER A 448 3.83 19.54 -11.59
CA SER A 448 2.84 18.71 -10.90
C SER A 448 3.19 17.22 -11.00
N ILE A 449 2.70 16.43 -10.04
CA ILE A 449 2.75 14.96 -10.09
C ILE A 449 1.97 14.39 -11.28
N ASP A 450 1.02 15.13 -11.84
CA ASP A 450 0.23 14.71 -13.00
C ASP A 450 1.06 14.65 -14.31
N GLU A 451 2.28 15.18 -14.31
CA GLU A 451 3.21 15.03 -15.43
C GLU A 451 3.95 13.67 -15.46
N ILE A 452 3.65 12.76 -14.54
CA ILE A 452 4.25 11.41 -14.50
C ILE A 452 4.07 10.64 -15.80
N SER A 453 3.02 10.92 -16.57
CA SER A 453 2.80 10.35 -17.91
C SER A 453 3.94 10.60 -18.90
N ARG A 454 4.78 11.60 -18.66
CA ARG A 454 6.00 11.84 -19.46
C ARG A 454 7.06 10.75 -19.26
N TRP A 455 7.03 10.07 -18.11
CA TRP A 455 7.95 8.98 -17.76
C TRP A 455 7.35 7.61 -18.00
N VAL A 456 6.06 7.41 -17.64
CA VAL A 456 5.41 6.11 -17.71
C VAL A 456 5.06 5.74 -19.14
N ARG A 457 5.49 4.55 -19.54
CA ARG A 457 5.16 3.94 -20.83
C ARG A 457 4.46 2.61 -20.59
N LEU A 458 3.43 2.34 -21.36
CA LEU A 458 2.73 1.07 -21.30
C LEU A 458 3.52 0.00 -22.08
N GLU A 459 3.54 -1.21 -21.52
CA GLU A 459 4.02 -2.42 -22.19
C GLU A 459 2.87 -3.05 -22.98
N GLU A 460 1.68 -3.09 -22.37
CA GLU A 460 0.50 -3.76 -22.91
C GLU A 460 -0.79 -3.14 -22.37
N GLU A 461 -1.83 -3.22 -23.18
CA GLU A 461 -3.21 -2.90 -22.82
C GLU A 461 -4.09 -4.13 -23.03
N ILE A 462 -4.86 -4.52 -22.01
CA ILE A 462 -5.77 -5.66 -22.05
C ILE A 462 -7.19 -5.13 -21.99
N THR A 463 -7.96 -5.34 -23.07
CA THR A 463 -9.33 -4.87 -23.22
C THR A 463 -10.34 -6.00 -22.99
N PRO A 464 -11.57 -5.70 -22.52
CA PRO A 464 -12.59 -6.71 -22.26
C PRO A 464 -13.12 -7.35 -23.53
N HIS A 465 -13.40 -8.65 -23.47
CA HIS A 465 -14.08 -9.41 -24.52
C HIS A 465 -15.59 -9.45 -24.24
N GLU A 466 -16.39 -8.87 -25.10
CA GLU A 466 -17.85 -8.82 -24.99
C GLU A 466 -18.50 -10.22 -24.99
N THR A 467 -17.86 -11.23 -25.61
CA THR A 467 -18.41 -12.57 -25.76
C THR A 467 -18.67 -13.31 -24.45
N SER A 468 -17.88 -13.02 -23.40
CA SER A 468 -17.96 -13.68 -22.09
C SER A 468 -18.82 -12.90 -21.08
N LYS A 469 -19.23 -11.69 -21.43
CA LYS A 469 -19.90 -10.74 -20.51
C LYS A 469 -21.12 -11.33 -19.83
N ALA A 470 -22.04 -11.91 -20.61
CA ALA A 470 -23.29 -12.46 -20.06
C ALA A 470 -23.05 -13.60 -19.05
N ILE A 471 -22.06 -14.44 -19.31
CA ILE A 471 -21.67 -15.55 -18.41
C ILE A 471 -21.10 -15.01 -17.11
N TYR A 472 -20.24 -13.99 -17.20
CA TYR A 472 -19.65 -13.36 -16.01
C TYR A 472 -20.64 -12.51 -15.24
N ASP A 473 -21.59 -11.86 -15.87
CA ASP A 473 -22.68 -11.15 -15.18
C ASP A 473 -23.53 -12.14 -14.34
N GLU A 474 -23.94 -13.28 -14.91
CA GLU A 474 -24.64 -14.34 -14.16
C GLU A 474 -23.78 -14.93 -13.05
N GLY A 475 -22.50 -15.17 -13.32
CA GLY A 475 -21.52 -15.66 -12.35
C GLY A 475 -21.35 -14.71 -11.17
N TYR A 476 -21.30 -13.40 -11.43
CA TYR A 476 -21.19 -12.38 -10.42
C TYR A 476 -22.41 -12.30 -9.49
N GLU A 477 -23.63 -12.35 -10.04
CA GLU A 477 -24.84 -12.40 -9.23
C GLU A 477 -24.84 -13.64 -8.32
N ARG A 478 -24.44 -14.79 -8.83
CA ARG A 478 -24.32 -16.04 -8.07
C ARG A 478 -23.25 -15.94 -6.98
N TYR A 479 -22.11 -15.31 -7.27
CA TYR A 479 -21.06 -15.01 -6.29
C TYR A 479 -21.58 -14.14 -5.13
N ARG A 480 -22.32 -13.07 -5.42
CA ARG A 480 -22.94 -12.20 -4.41
C ARG A 480 -23.95 -12.94 -3.55
N GLU A 481 -24.82 -13.71 -4.17
CA GLU A 481 -25.83 -14.53 -3.49
C GLU A 481 -25.18 -15.60 -2.60
N LEU A 482 -24.14 -16.29 -3.08
CA LEU A 482 -23.43 -17.31 -2.34
C LEU A 482 -22.84 -16.75 -1.03
N TYR A 483 -22.18 -15.60 -1.05
CA TYR A 483 -21.70 -14.95 0.16
C TYR A 483 -22.84 -14.62 1.12
N ASN A 484 -23.91 -13.96 0.63
CA ASN A 484 -25.03 -13.55 1.47
C ASN A 484 -25.73 -14.77 2.12
N SER A 485 -25.82 -15.87 1.40
CA SER A 485 -26.45 -17.11 1.87
C SER A 485 -25.59 -17.93 2.83
N THR A 486 -24.26 -17.76 2.81
CA THR A 486 -23.33 -18.57 3.61
C THR A 486 -22.66 -17.83 4.76
N ARG A 487 -22.61 -16.50 4.76
CA ARG A 487 -21.88 -15.71 5.77
C ARG A 487 -22.26 -16.06 7.21
N HIS A 488 -23.53 -16.35 7.49
CA HIS A 488 -24.00 -16.68 8.83
C HIS A 488 -23.49 -18.04 9.32
N LEU A 489 -23.10 -18.96 8.41
CA LEU A 489 -22.48 -20.24 8.72
C LEU A 489 -20.99 -20.10 8.98
N LEU A 490 -20.36 -19.11 8.36
CA LEU A 490 -18.91 -18.88 8.39
C LEU A 490 -18.48 -18.12 9.66
N SER A 491 -19.35 -17.27 10.20
CA SER A 491 -19.13 -16.46 11.39
C SER A 491 -19.38 -17.20 12.72
N GLN A 492 -19.89 -18.43 12.70
CA GLN A 492 -20.08 -19.21 13.92
C GLN A 492 -18.72 -19.67 14.47
N PRO A 493 -18.40 -19.47 15.76
CA PRO A 493 -17.23 -20.05 16.37
C PRO A 493 -17.34 -21.58 16.22
N ARG A 494 -16.32 -22.21 15.69
CA ARG A 494 -16.22 -23.67 15.75
C ARG A 494 -16.28 -24.04 17.23
N GLY A 495 -17.34 -24.71 17.64
CA GLY A 495 -17.40 -25.27 18.98
C GLY A 495 -16.10 -26.02 19.23
N GLU A 496 -15.45 -25.77 20.34
CA GLU A 496 -14.38 -26.61 20.87
C GLU A 496 -14.99 -28.00 21.01
N THR A 497 -14.94 -28.80 19.94
CA THR A 497 -15.17 -30.23 20.07
C THR A 497 -13.93 -30.75 20.78
N GLY A 498 -14.02 -30.81 22.13
CA GLY A 498 -13.10 -31.57 22.92
C GLY A 498 -13.07 -33.00 22.36
N ILE A 499 -11.99 -33.27 21.69
CA ILE A 499 -11.52 -34.63 21.49
C ILE A 499 -10.23 -34.67 22.28
N ASP A 500 -10.34 -35.29 23.48
CA ASP A 500 -9.22 -35.73 24.33
C ASP A 500 -8.26 -36.66 23.56
#